data_43c9c64cb269eefc648d5c8b594bec07
#
_entry.id   43c9c64cb269eefc648d5c8b594bec07
#
_cell.length_a   1.000
_cell.length_b   1.000
_cell.length_c   1.000
_cell.angle_alpha   90.00
_cell.angle_beta   90.00
_cell.angle_gamma   90.00
#
_symmetry.space_group_name_H-M   'P 1'
#
loop_
_entity.id
_entity.type
_entity.pdbx_description
1 polymer ?
#
loop_
_entity_poly.entity_id
_entity_poly.type
_entity_poly.pdbx_seq_one_letter_code
_entity_poly.pdbx_strand_id
1 'polypeptide(L)'
;MLTASLNMSKPQHNPSLTAFRERHKEHGAVFHTFQGGEAVRTYAGQSQSEREAALEKAALLELPTRESLAIKGRNAARLLHLVLAQDVQSMSDGESCRSSVLDRHGKLFLVITIWRKGRDEFLLLCPKGMAAILSQHLKFHEVGERLEHSATHTEFTSFFFFGERIAPMLGLSDHRQRAELHELGSVDAWSIPHTAIGTPIREIIAPLLSTSTLISELQRRGATLVGTELYNGLRIEAGFPLWGVDGSTEDFPNEAGFTNTINYSKGCFLGQEIVNRIFQVGPRSKLMGIRFLNNNPPQPGQALVLEDGPVIEVSSVEWCPNEKLFGGLAIVPSPIADPGRALTVLGAPNEEIGTLCKLPFSSQT
;
A
#
# COMPACT_ATOMS: atom_id res chain seq x y z
N MET A 1 -3.44 -11.41 25.73
CA MET A 1 -1.98 -11.67 25.77
C MET A 1 -1.65 -12.57 24.60
N LEU A 2 -1.18 -12.02 23.49
CA LEU A 2 -0.57 -12.74 22.38
C LEU A 2 0.52 -11.80 21.84
N THR A 3 1.58 -11.63 22.63
CA THR A 3 2.86 -11.16 22.14
C THR A 3 3.56 -12.37 21.53
N ALA A 4 3.25 -12.66 20.26
CA ALA A 4 4.04 -13.60 19.48
C ALA A 4 5.31 -12.85 19.05
N SER A 5 6.42 -13.10 19.73
CA SER A 5 7.74 -12.83 19.21
C SER A 5 7.87 -13.51 17.85
N LEU A 6 8.00 -12.71 16.78
CA LEU A 6 8.32 -13.18 15.44
C LEU A 6 9.69 -13.84 15.46
N ASN A 7 9.74 -15.14 15.71
CA ASN A 7 10.89 -15.98 15.46
C ASN A 7 11.13 -15.99 13.95
N MET A 8 12.10 -15.23 13.49
CA MET A 8 12.59 -15.26 12.12
C MET A 8 13.25 -16.64 11.87
N SER A 9 12.46 -17.59 11.41
CA SER A 9 12.98 -18.85 10.88
C SER A 9 13.90 -18.57 9.70
N LYS A 10 15.01 -19.33 9.62
CA LYS A 10 15.99 -19.28 8.51
C LYS A 10 15.27 -19.27 7.15
N PRO A 11 15.80 -18.55 6.14
CA PRO A 11 15.17 -18.46 4.83
C PRO A 11 15.01 -19.86 4.23
N GLN A 12 13.79 -20.39 4.21
CA GLN A 12 13.46 -21.57 3.43
C GLN A 12 13.62 -21.20 1.97
N HIS A 13 14.24 -22.08 1.20
CA HIS A 13 14.42 -21.95 -0.24
C HIS A 13 13.01 -21.86 -0.87
N ASN A 14 12.57 -20.65 -1.21
CA ASN A 14 11.29 -20.40 -1.88
C ASN A 14 11.55 -20.30 -3.39
N PRO A 15 11.14 -21.29 -4.20
CA PRO A 15 11.38 -21.31 -5.64
C PRO A 15 10.86 -20.06 -6.37
N SER A 16 9.75 -19.49 -5.91
CA SER A 16 9.20 -18.26 -6.49
C SER A 16 10.07 -17.04 -6.26
N LEU A 17 10.74 -16.95 -5.10
CA LEU A 17 11.66 -15.86 -4.79
C LEU A 17 12.97 -15.98 -5.60
N THR A 18 13.45 -17.20 -5.82
CA THR A 18 14.62 -17.44 -6.68
C THR A 18 14.31 -17.02 -8.12
N ALA A 19 13.18 -17.42 -8.68
CA ALA A 19 12.75 -17.02 -10.01
C ALA A 19 12.54 -15.51 -10.14
N PHE A 20 12.03 -14.84 -9.09
CA PHE A 20 11.93 -13.39 -9.02
C PHE A 20 13.32 -12.73 -9.11
N ARG A 21 14.27 -13.16 -8.28
CA ARG A 21 15.64 -12.63 -8.29
C ARG A 21 16.33 -12.81 -9.63
N GLU A 22 16.28 -14.00 -10.21
CA GLU A 22 16.89 -14.31 -11.51
C GLU A 22 16.33 -13.40 -12.60
N ARG A 23 15.01 -13.26 -12.68
CA ARG A 23 14.33 -12.43 -13.68
C ARG A 23 14.76 -10.95 -13.62
N HIS A 24 14.90 -10.39 -12.43
CA HIS A 24 15.23 -8.98 -12.27
C HIS A 24 16.74 -8.71 -12.24
N LYS A 25 17.56 -9.69 -11.85
CA LYS A 25 19.03 -9.56 -11.81
C LYS A 25 19.62 -9.23 -13.18
N GLU A 26 19.08 -9.83 -14.24
CA GLU A 26 19.51 -9.55 -15.63
C GLU A 26 19.29 -8.09 -16.05
N HIS A 27 18.32 -7.42 -15.43
CA HIS A 27 18.03 -6.00 -15.63
C HIS A 27 18.78 -5.07 -14.66
N GLY A 28 19.73 -5.59 -13.87
CA GLY A 28 20.48 -4.80 -12.90
C GLY A 28 19.71 -4.38 -11.66
N ALA A 29 18.75 -5.20 -11.19
CA ALA A 29 17.95 -4.90 -10.02
C ALA A 29 18.78 -4.79 -8.73
N VAL A 30 18.53 -3.76 -7.96
CA VAL A 30 18.98 -3.59 -6.57
C VAL A 30 17.82 -3.99 -5.65
N PHE A 31 18.03 -5.03 -4.85
CA PHE A 31 17.00 -5.57 -3.98
C PHE A 31 17.04 -4.96 -2.58
N HIS A 32 15.89 -4.88 -1.94
CA HIS A 32 15.74 -4.48 -0.54
C HIS A 32 14.53 -5.14 0.12
N THR A 33 14.39 -4.97 1.43
CA THR A 33 13.18 -5.39 2.15
C THR A 33 12.08 -4.36 1.99
N PHE A 34 10.88 -4.79 1.59
CA PHE A 34 9.69 -3.98 1.46
C PHE A 34 8.45 -4.75 1.91
N GLN A 35 7.67 -4.20 2.83
CA GLN A 35 6.44 -4.82 3.37
C GLN A 35 6.59 -6.31 3.75
N GLY A 36 7.63 -6.64 4.52
CA GLY A 36 7.87 -7.99 5.03
C GLY A 36 8.47 -8.98 4.03
N GLY A 37 8.83 -8.55 2.84
CA GLY A 37 9.45 -9.37 1.81
C GLY A 37 10.54 -8.67 1.02
N GLU A 38 11.15 -9.37 0.08
CA GLU A 38 12.11 -8.79 -0.83
C GLU A 38 11.41 -8.17 -2.04
N ALA A 39 11.85 -6.98 -2.46
CA ALA A 39 11.39 -6.30 -3.65
C ALA A 39 12.57 -5.63 -4.38
N VAL A 40 12.35 -5.24 -5.62
CA VAL A 40 13.31 -4.39 -6.35
C VAL A 40 13.16 -2.96 -5.84
N ARG A 41 14.25 -2.38 -5.32
CA ARG A 41 14.29 -0.97 -4.94
C ARG A 41 14.37 -0.07 -6.18
N THR A 42 15.35 -0.36 -7.04
CA THR A 42 15.64 0.38 -8.28
C THR A 42 16.42 -0.53 -9.23
N TYR A 43 16.61 -0.09 -10.46
CA TYR A 43 17.47 -0.79 -11.43
C TYR A 43 18.74 0.03 -11.65
N ALA A 44 19.91 -0.61 -11.50
CA ALA A 44 21.21 0.00 -11.80
C ALA A 44 21.26 0.40 -13.27
N GLY A 45 21.62 1.66 -13.54
CA GLY A 45 21.63 2.21 -14.88
C GLY A 45 20.36 2.94 -15.31
N GLN A 46 19.24 2.83 -14.59
CA GLN A 46 18.13 3.74 -14.79
C GLN A 46 18.39 5.07 -14.11
N SER A 47 18.47 6.14 -14.90
CA SER A 47 18.54 7.51 -14.38
C SER A 47 17.20 7.91 -13.73
N GLN A 48 17.23 8.92 -12.89
CA GLN A 48 16.02 9.50 -12.30
C GLN A 48 15.05 9.98 -13.38
N SER A 49 15.56 10.63 -14.44
CA SER A 49 14.74 11.10 -15.57
C SER A 49 14.07 9.95 -16.33
N GLU A 50 14.71 8.78 -16.45
CA GLU A 50 14.11 7.61 -17.10
C GLU A 50 12.98 7.02 -16.25
N ARG A 51 13.15 7.01 -14.91
CA ARG A 51 12.08 6.59 -14.00
C ARG A 51 10.88 7.54 -14.05
N GLU A 52 11.14 8.85 -14.07
CA GLU A 52 10.10 9.86 -14.19
C GLU A 52 9.38 9.79 -15.54
N ALA A 53 10.12 9.58 -16.62
CA ALA A 53 9.55 9.40 -17.96
C ALA A 53 8.65 8.16 -18.08
N ALA A 54 8.85 7.14 -17.21
CA ALA A 54 7.95 6.00 -17.15
C ALA A 54 6.52 6.39 -16.74
N LEU A 55 6.33 7.47 -15.99
CA LEU A 55 5.02 7.95 -15.56
C LEU A 55 4.19 8.54 -16.70
N GLU A 56 4.83 9.13 -17.70
CA GLU A 56 4.14 9.65 -18.89
C GLU A 56 3.54 8.52 -19.76
N LYS A 57 4.03 7.30 -19.58
CA LYS A 57 3.59 6.09 -20.27
C LYS A 57 2.97 5.12 -19.27
N ALA A 58 3.73 4.13 -18.86
CA ALA A 58 3.33 3.15 -17.86
C ALA A 58 4.56 2.57 -17.14
N ALA A 59 4.52 2.57 -15.84
CA ALA A 59 5.47 1.93 -14.95
C ALA A 59 4.92 0.58 -14.46
N LEU A 60 5.75 -0.45 -14.44
CA LEU A 60 5.41 -1.79 -14.00
C LEU A 60 6.30 -2.18 -12.81
N LEU A 61 5.70 -2.38 -11.65
CA LEU A 61 6.36 -2.80 -10.41
C LEU A 61 5.87 -4.18 -9.98
N GLU A 62 6.74 -5.19 -10.03
CA GLU A 62 6.41 -6.53 -9.50
C GLU A 62 6.41 -6.51 -7.96
N LEU A 63 5.36 -7.11 -7.36
CA LEU A 63 5.10 -7.10 -5.93
C LEU A 63 5.12 -8.51 -5.33
N PRO A 64 6.29 -9.15 -5.17
CA PRO A 64 6.40 -10.47 -4.52
C PRO A 64 6.08 -10.41 -3.01
N THR A 65 5.82 -9.20 -2.51
CA THR A 65 5.44 -8.89 -1.13
C THR A 65 3.93 -8.86 -0.91
N ARG A 66 3.15 -9.21 -1.94
CA ARG A 66 1.68 -9.33 -1.83
C ARG A 66 1.27 -10.78 -1.62
N GLU A 67 0.36 -10.97 -0.71
CA GLU A 67 -0.36 -12.23 -0.51
C GLU A 67 -1.83 -12.06 -0.82
N SER A 68 -2.49 -13.14 -1.18
CA SER A 68 -3.91 -13.15 -1.46
C SER A 68 -4.63 -14.28 -0.72
N LEU A 69 -5.82 -13.96 -0.23
CA LEU A 69 -6.73 -14.88 0.46
C LEU A 69 -8.09 -14.82 -0.21
N ALA A 70 -8.51 -15.91 -0.81
CA ALA A 70 -9.86 -16.05 -1.34
C ALA A 70 -10.82 -16.47 -0.23
N ILE A 71 -11.98 -15.80 -0.14
CA ILE A 71 -13.08 -16.11 0.76
C ILE A 71 -14.31 -16.42 -0.09
N LYS A 72 -14.87 -17.63 0.08
CA LYS A 72 -16.04 -18.09 -0.67
C LYS A 72 -17.13 -18.62 0.25
N GLY A 73 -18.37 -18.35 -0.12
CA GLY A 73 -19.56 -18.87 0.54
C GLY A 73 -20.66 -17.82 0.70
N ARG A 74 -21.90 -18.28 0.86
CA ARG A 74 -23.10 -17.45 0.88
C ARG A 74 -23.06 -16.30 1.88
N ASN A 75 -22.38 -16.49 3.01
CA ASN A 75 -22.29 -15.49 4.08
C ASN A 75 -20.98 -14.66 4.02
N ALA A 76 -20.16 -14.80 2.98
CA ALA A 76 -18.87 -14.11 2.87
C ALA A 76 -19.03 -12.58 2.95
N ALA A 77 -19.93 -12.00 2.18
CA ALA A 77 -20.20 -10.56 2.22
C ALA A 77 -20.60 -10.07 3.62
N ARG A 78 -21.43 -10.85 4.34
CA ARG A 78 -21.88 -10.51 5.70
C ARG A 78 -20.73 -10.55 6.71
N LEU A 79 -19.92 -11.62 6.69
CA LEU A 79 -18.74 -11.71 7.56
C LEU A 79 -17.77 -10.57 7.33
N LEU A 80 -17.40 -10.35 6.06
CA LEU A 80 -16.46 -9.29 5.69
C LEU A 80 -17.01 -7.91 6.06
N HIS A 81 -18.31 -7.67 5.87
CA HIS A 81 -18.93 -6.41 6.29
C HIS A 81 -18.87 -6.19 7.80
N LEU A 82 -18.99 -7.25 8.61
CA LEU A 82 -18.94 -7.17 10.07
C LEU A 82 -17.52 -6.93 10.60
N VAL A 83 -16.50 -7.52 9.96
CA VAL A 83 -15.11 -7.49 10.46
C VAL A 83 -14.33 -6.32 9.86
N LEU A 84 -14.59 -5.97 8.62
CA LEU A 84 -13.85 -4.93 7.89
C LEU A 84 -14.51 -3.56 8.06
N ALA A 85 -13.72 -2.50 8.04
CA ALA A 85 -14.22 -1.15 8.26
C ALA A 85 -14.93 -0.54 7.03
N GLN A 86 -14.88 -1.17 5.84
CA GLN A 86 -15.58 -0.75 4.63
C GLN A 86 -16.93 -1.43 4.44
N ASP A 87 -17.81 -0.80 3.66
CA ASP A 87 -19.13 -1.35 3.33
C ASP A 87 -19.02 -2.39 2.20
N VAL A 88 -18.71 -3.63 2.62
CA VAL A 88 -18.54 -4.75 1.69
C VAL A 88 -19.87 -5.25 1.13
N GLN A 89 -20.98 -5.06 1.87
CA GLN A 89 -22.30 -5.52 1.41
C GLN A 89 -22.81 -4.72 0.20
N SER A 90 -22.53 -3.43 0.15
CA SER A 90 -22.95 -2.56 -0.96
C SER A 90 -22.08 -2.68 -2.21
N MET A 91 -20.91 -3.33 -2.13
CA MET A 91 -20.06 -3.54 -3.29
C MET A 91 -20.76 -4.36 -4.36
N SER A 92 -20.62 -3.97 -5.61
CA SER A 92 -21.03 -4.75 -6.77
C SER A 92 -19.94 -5.72 -7.21
N ASP A 93 -20.30 -6.75 -7.97
CA ASP A 93 -19.34 -7.67 -8.56
C ASP A 93 -18.35 -6.91 -9.46
N GLY A 94 -17.06 -7.20 -9.31
CA GLY A 94 -15.96 -6.52 -9.97
C GLY A 94 -15.41 -5.30 -9.21
N GLU A 95 -16.11 -4.78 -8.21
CA GLU A 95 -15.62 -3.63 -7.42
C GLU A 95 -14.51 -4.01 -6.46
N SER A 96 -13.65 -3.03 -6.17
CA SER A 96 -12.58 -3.15 -5.18
C SER A 96 -12.50 -1.91 -4.30
N CYS A 97 -12.04 -2.09 -3.07
CA CYS A 97 -11.77 -0.99 -2.15
C CYS A 97 -10.63 -1.37 -1.19
N ARG A 98 -10.00 -0.36 -0.57
CA ARG A 98 -9.14 -0.59 0.60
C ARG A 98 -9.96 -0.56 1.87
N SER A 99 -9.63 -1.42 2.81
CA SER A 99 -10.26 -1.46 4.12
C SER A 99 -9.25 -1.65 5.25
N SER A 100 -9.47 -0.95 6.34
CA SER A 100 -8.88 -1.34 7.62
C SER A 100 -9.57 -2.56 8.17
N VAL A 101 -8.78 -3.46 8.74
CA VAL A 101 -9.18 -4.46 9.71
C VAL A 101 -8.77 -3.92 11.07
N LEU A 102 -9.68 -3.83 12.01
CA LEU A 102 -9.44 -3.24 13.32
C LEU A 102 -9.48 -4.31 14.42
N ASP A 103 -8.84 -4.01 15.53
CA ASP A 103 -9.08 -4.74 16.77
C ASP A 103 -10.30 -4.19 17.51
N ARG A 104 -10.68 -4.83 18.63
CA ARG A 104 -11.79 -4.39 19.48
C ARG A 104 -11.60 -2.99 20.11
N HIS A 105 -10.38 -2.49 20.13
CA HIS A 105 -10.01 -1.17 20.65
C HIS A 105 -9.92 -0.10 19.56
N GLY A 106 -10.29 -0.44 18.31
CA GLY A 106 -10.24 0.46 17.15
C GLY A 106 -8.85 0.71 16.60
N LYS A 107 -7.83 -0.04 17.06
CA LYS A 107 -6.47 0.04 16.52
C LYS A 107 -6.36 -0.75 15.23
N LEU A 108 -5.43 -0.36 14.38
CA LEU A 108 -5.13 -1.06 13.13
C LEU A 108 -4.61 -2.47 13.41
N PHE A 109 -5.33 -3.48 12.94
CA PHE A 109 -4.79 -4.83 12.86
C PHE A 109 -4.08 -5.06 11.53
N LEU A 110 -4.68 -4.59 10.43
CA LEU A 110 -4.18 -4.73 9.08
C LEU A 110 -4.88 -3.74 8.14
N VAL A 111 -4.26 -3.42 7.00
CA VAL A 111 -4.91 -2.74 5.88
C VAL A 111 -4.81 -3.63 4.65
N ILE A 112 -5.95 -3.87 4.01
CA ILE A 112 -6.09 -4.79 2.88
C ILE A 112 -6.78 -4.11 1.70
N THR A 113 -6.61 -4.68 0.50
CA THR A 113 -7.48 -4.42 -0.64
C THR A 113 -8.46 -5.57 -0.77
N ILE A 114 -9.73 -5.25 -0.92
CA ILE A 114 -10.82 -6.20 -1.14
C ILE A 114 -11.22 -6.11 -2.60
N TRP A 115 -11.35 -7.24 -3.26
CA TRP A 115 -11.96 -7.34 -4.57
C TRP A 115 -13.13 -8.32 -4.51
N ARG A 116 -14.34 -7.84 -4.84
CA ARG A 116 -15.51 -8.69 -4.98
C ARG A 116 -15.53 -9.31 -6.38
N LYS A 117 -15.13 -10.58 -6.48
CA LYS A 117 -15.10 -11.31 -7.76
C LYS A 117 -16.49 -11.72 -8.23
N GLY A 118 -17.39 -11.95 -7.30
CA GLY A 118 -18.77 -12.35 -7.54
C GLY A 118 -19.58 -12.30 -6.26
N ARG A 119 -20.86 -12.65 -6.35
CA ARG A 119 -21.81 -12.54 -5.25
C ARG A 119 -21.31 -13.12 -3.93
N ASP A 120 -20.70 -14.30 -3.98
CA ASP A 120 -20.28 -15.09 -2.83
C ASP A 120 -18.75 -15.36 -2.85
N GLU A 121 -17.98 -14.60 -3.63
CA GLU A 121 -16.53 -14.77 -3.78
C GLU A 121 -15.79 -13.42 -3.69
N PHE A 122 -14.81 -13.37 -2.79
CA PHE A 122 -13.95 -12.22 -2.55
C PHE A 122 -12.47 -12.62 -2.59
N LEU A 123 -11.62 -11.73 -3.10
CA LEU A 123 -10.18 -11.83 -2.97
C LEU A 123 -9.68 -10.69 -2.09
N LEU A 124 -8.96 -11.04 -1.03
CA LEU A 124 -8.36 -10.12 -0.09
C LEU A 124 -6.86 -10.08 -0.37
N LEU A 125 -6.33 -8.92 -0.73
CA LEU A 125 -4.91 -8.70 -0.98
C LEU A 125 -4.28 -8.03 0.23
N CYS A 126 -3.22 -8.61 0.77
CA CYS A 126 -2.57 -8.17 2.00
C CYS A 126 -1.03 -8.22 1.88
N PRO A 127 -0.29 -7.58 2.79
CA PRO A 127 1.16 -7.70 2.87
C PRO A 127 1.59 -9.14 3.15
N LYS A 128 2.82 -9.45 2.77
CA LYS A 128 3.43 -10.79 2.94
C LYS A 128 3.40 -11.24 4.41
N GLY A 129 3.08 -12.51 4.62
CA GLY A 129 2.96 -13.13 5.95
C GLY A 129 1.60 -12.92 6.61
N MET A 130 0.69 -12.13 6.01
CA MET A 130 -0.56 -11.74 6.64
C MET A 130 -1.79 -12.56 6.23
N ALA A 131 -1.73 -13.30 5.13
CA ALA A 131 -2.90 -14.07 4.64
C ALA A 131 -3.40 -15.13 5.63
N ALA A 132 -2.49 -15.88 6.24
CA ALA A 132 -2.85 -16.90 7.24
C ALA A 132 -3.40 -16.27 8.53
N ILE A 133 -2.80 -15.17 8.98
CA ILE A 133 -3.21 -14.42 10.17
C ILE A 133 -4.60 -13.80 9.93
N LEU A 134 -4.82 -13.20 8.77
CA LEU A 134 -6.12 -12.66 8.36
C LEU A 134 -7.18 -13.75 8.29
N SER A 135 -6.87 -14.92 7.70
CA SER A 135 -7.77 -16.06 7.66
C SER A 135 -8.18 -16.52 9.06
N GLN A 136 -7.22 -16.63 9.99
CA GLN A 136 -7.49 -17.01 11.37
C GLN A 136 -8.38 -15.97 12.08
N HIS A 137 -8.10 -14.68 11.87
CA HIS A 137 -8.90 -13.59 12.41
C HIS A 137 -10.34 -13.62 11.90
N LEU A 138 -10.55 -13.82 10.58
CA LEU A 138 -11.89 -13.96 10.00
C LEU A 138 -12.64 -15.18 10.57
N LYS A 139 -11.98 -16.34 10.65
CA LYS A 139 -12.58 -17.57 11.22
C LYS A 139 -13.03 -17.42 12.65
N PHE A 140 -12.35 -16.59 13.44
CA PHE A 140 -12.77 -16.31 14.82
C PHE A 140 -14.13 -15.60 14.90
N HIS A 141 -14.48 -14.85 13.85
CA HIS A 141 -15.75 -14.11 13.76
C HIS A 141 -16.83 -14.84 12.93
N GLU A 142 -16.54 -16.03 12.39
CA GLU A 142 -17.56 -16.84 11.69
C GLU A 142 -18.64 -17.34 12.64
N VAL A 143 -19.90 -17.07 12.29
CA VAL A 143 -21.06 -17.57 12.98
C VAL A 143 -22.01 -18.23 11.98
N GLY A 144 -22.31 -19.50 12.20
CA GLY A 144 -23.20 -20.27 11.36
C GLY A 144 -22.47 -21.09 10.30
N GLU A 145 -22.78 -20.88 9.01
CA GLU A 145 -22.17 -21.61 7.88
C GLU A 145 -20.70 -21.26 7.75
N ARG A 146 -19.85 -22.28 7.66
CA ARG A 146 -18.41 -22.09 7.46
C ARG A 146 -18.11 -21.65 6.03
N LEU A 147 -17.19 -20.68 5.92
CA LEU A 147 -16.69 -20.20 4.64
C LEU A 147 -15.44 -20.98 4.22
N GLU A 148 -15.22 -21.04 2.91
CA GLU A 148 -13.97 -21.53 2.34
C GLU A 148 -12.93 -20.39 2.37
N HIS A 149 -11.76 -20.67 2.95
CA HIS A 149 -10.61 -19.78 3.01
C HIS A 149 -9.45 -20.44 2.26
N SER A 150 -9.04 -19.85 1.16
CA SER A 150 -7.95 -20.38 0.33
C SER A 150 -6.86 -19.31 0.12
N ALA A 151 -5.63 -19.61 0.56
CA ALA A 151 -4.49 -18.77 0.24
C ALA A 151 -4.09 -19.02 -1.23
N THR A 152 -4.15 -18.00 -2.07
CA THR A 152 -3.94 -18.11 -3.52
C THR A 152 -2.65 -17.46 -4.02
N HIS A 153 -1.85 -16.88 -3.13
CA HIS A 153 -0.59 -16.20 -3.48
C HIS A 153 0.52 -17.13 -4.01
N THR A 154 0.36 -18.45 -3.89
CA THR A 154 1.26 -19.44 -4.51
C THR A 154 0.92 -19.73 -5.98
N GLU A 155 -0.24 -19.28 -6.42
CA GLU A 155 -0.75 -19.48 -7.78
C GLU A 155 -0.66 -18.23 -8.64
N PHE A 156 -0.63 -17.04 -8.00
CA PHE A 156 -0.68 -15.75 -8.68
C PHE A 156 0.48 -14.83 -8.26
N THR A 157 0.83 -13.95 -9.18
CA THR A 157 1.73 -12.81 -8.95
C THR A 157 0.95 -11.52 -9.04
N SER A 158 1.43 -10.47 -8.34
CA SER A 158 0.85 -9.13 -8.36
C SER A 158 1.85 -8.11 -8.87
N PHE A 159 1.34 -7.12 -9.61
CA PHE A 159 2.09 -5.96 -10.06
C PHE A 159 1.30 -4.69 -9.79
N PHE A 160 1.97 -3.61 -9.42
CA PHE A 160 1.41 -2.28 -9.65
C PHE A 160 1.75 -1.82 -11.05
N PHE A 161 0.73 -1.39 -11.77
CA PHE A 161 0.81 -0.84 -13.11
C PHE A 161 0.24 0.57 -13.08
N PHE A 162 1.08 1.59 -13.27
CA PHE A 162 0.71 2.99 -13.04
C PHE A 162 1.36 3.92 -14.05
N GLY A 163 0.73 5.06 -14.28
CA GLY A 163 1.14 6.08 -15.25
C GLY A 163 -0.02 6.50 -16.14
N GLU A 164 0.21 7.54 -16.94
CA GLU A 164 -0.86 8.21 -17.70
C GLU A 164 -1.45 7.34 -18.82
N ARG A 165 -0.73 6.36 -19.33
CA ARG A 165 -1.14 5.54 -20.49
C ARG A 165 -1.52 4.10 -20.14
N ILE A 166 -1.74 3.77 -18.87
CA ILE A 166 -2.16 2.40 -18.50
C ILE A 166 -3.52 2.03 -19.09
N ALA A 167 -4.46 2.97 -19.16
CA ALA A 167 -5.79 2.70 -19.69
C ALA A 167 -5.77 2.24 -21.17
N PRO A 168 -5.16 2.96 -22.12
CA PRO A 168 -5.06 2.49 -23.49
C PRO A 168 -4.19 1.23 -23.64
N MET A 169 -3.16 1.02 -22.81
CA MET A 169 -2.33 -0.18 -22.86
C MET A 169 -3.07 -1.45 -22.45
N LEU A 170 -4.01 -1.33 -21.53
CA LEU A 170 -4.86 -2.42 -21.08
C LEU A 170 -6.15 -2.54 -21.89
N GLY A 171 -6.50 -1.54 -22.72
CA GLY A 171 -7.78 -1.48 -23.41
C GLY A 171 -8.93 -1.33 -22.42
N LEU A 172 -8.73 -0.56 -21.33
CA LEU A 172 -9.74 -0.38 -20.29
C LEU A 172 -11.00 0.28 -20.87
N SER A 173 -12.13 -0.29 -20.53
CA SER A 173 -13.43 0.35 -20.70
C SER A 173 -13.56 1.54 -19.72
N ASP A 174 -14.60 2.35 -19.89
CA ASP A 174 -14.81 3.57 -19.07
C ASP A 174 -15.11 3.28 -17.57
N HIS A 175 -15.14 2.01 -17.15
CA HIS A 175 -15.46 1.58 -15.80
C HIS A 175 -14.22 1.61 -14.89
N ARG A 176 -13.70 2.78 -14.59
CA ARG A 176 -12.49 3.03 -13.78
C ARG A 176 -12.50 2.38 -12.39
N GLN A 177 -13.64 1.92 -11.90
CA GLN A 177 -13.81 1.37 -10.55
C GLN A 177 -14.01 -0.14 -10.49
N ARG A 178 -13.96 -0.85 -11.62
CA ARG A 178 -14.15 -2.30 -11.67
C ARG A 178 -12.90 -3.03 -12.12
N ALA A 179 -12.74 -4.23 -11.60
CA ALA A 179 -11.74 -5.16 -12.10
C ALA A 179 -12.14 -5.66 -13.49
N GLU A 180 -11.18 -5.74 -14.38
CA GLU A 180 -11.34 -6.19 -15.75
C GLU A 180 -10.37 -7.30 -16.07
N LEU A 181 -10.83 -8.32 -16.80
CA LEU A 181 -9.98 -9.39 -17.34
C LEU A 181 -9.42 -8.93 -18.69
N HIS A 182 -8.12 -9.08 -18.87
CA HIS A 182 -7.41 -8.72 -20.08
C HIS A 182 -6.68 -9.93 -20.64
N GLU A 183 -6.75 -10.09 -21.94
CA GLU A 183 -5.88 -10.99 -22.69
C GLU A 183 -4.63 -10.21 -23.12
N LEU A 184 -3.53 -10.44 -22.39
CA LEU A 184 -2.25 -9.78 -22.60
C LEU A 184 -1.28 -10.75 -23.30
N GLY A 185 -1.34 -10.76 -24.62
CA GLY A 185 -0.68 -11.80 -25.42
C GLY A 185 -1.31 -13.16 -25.18
N SER A 186 -0.57 -14.11 -24.60
CA SER A 186 -1.07 -15.43 -24.20
C SER A 186 -1.42 -15.53 -22.70
N VAL A 187 -1.51 -14.40 -22.00
CA VAL A 187 -1.72 -14.36 -20.54
C VAL A 187 -3.04 -13.70 -20.22
N ASP A 188 -3.92 -14.41 -19.55
CA ASP A 188 -5.11 -13.83 -18.92
C ASP A 188 -4.71 -13.20 -17.58
N ALA A 189 -4.92 -11.90 -17.45
CA ALA A 189 -4.59 -11.14 -16.26
C ALA A 189 -5.77 -10.26 -15.83
N TRP A 190 -6.03 -10.19 -14.54
CA TRP A 190 -6.98 -9.26 -13.96
C TRP A 190 -6.31 -7.94 -13.63
N SER A 191 -6.93 -6.83 -13.99
CA SER A 191 -6.54 -5.51 -13.51
C SER A 191 -7.57 -5.00 -12.51
N ILE A 192 -7.13 -4.73 -11.29
CA ILE A 192 -7.97 -4.30 -10.18
C ILE A 192 -7.69 -2.81 -9.94
N PRO A 193 -8.72 -1.95 -9.89
CA PRO A 193 -8.55 -0.54 -9.53
C PRO A 193 -7.88 -0.40 -8.16
N HIS A 194 -6.91 0.51 -8.07
CA HIS A 194 -6.27 0.88 -6.83
C HIS A 194 -6.49 2.36 -6.54
N THR A 195 -6.34 2.79 -5.27
CA THR A 195 -6.41 4.20 -4.93
C THR A 195 -5.29 4.97 -5.63
N ALA A 196 -5.64 6.01 -6.38
CA ALA A 196 -4.67 6.84 -7.08
C ALA A 196 -3.64 7.47 -6.12
N ILE A 197 -2.41 7.53 -6.58
CA ILE A 197 -1.26 8.11 -5.87
C ILE A 197 -0.68 9.31 -6.64
N GLY A 198 -1.58 10.19 -7.08
CA GLY A 198 -1.21 11.30 -7.98
C GLY A 198 -1.17 10.91 -9.47
N THR A 199 -1.19 9.62 -9.78
CA THR A 199 -1.28 9.05 -11.12
C THR A 199 -2.24 7.86 -11.12
N PRO A 200 -2.88 7.52 -12.25
CA PRO A 200 -3.68 6.30 -12.36
C PRO A 200 -2.86 5.06 -12.03
N ILE A 201 -3.44 4.16 -11.24
CA ILE A 201 -2.79 2.92 -10.82
C ILE A 201 -3.80 1.76 -10.78
N ARG A 202 -3.35 0.60 -11.21
CA ARG A 202 -4.09 -0.67 -11.09
C ARG A 202 -3.17 -1.77 -10.54
N GLU A 203 -3.73 -2.69 -9.79
CA GLU A 203 -3.04 -3.91 -9.39
C GLU A 203 -3.35 -4.99 -10.42
N ILE A 204 -2.34 -5.49 -11.12
CA ILE A 204 -2.47 -6.58 -12.08
C ILE A 204 -2.21 -7.90 -11.36
N ILE A 205 -3.13 -8.86 -11.50
CA ILE A 205 -3.01 -10.21 -10.96
C ILE A 205 -2.99 -11.20 -12.13
N ALA A 206 -1.95 -12.01 -12.19
CA ALA A 206 -1.77 -13.01 -13.25
C ALA A 206 -1.25 -14.32 -12.68
N PRO A 207 -1.40 -15.46 -13.40
CA PRO A 207 -0.81 -16.72 -12.99
C PRO A 207 0.70 -16.61 -12.79
N LEU A 208 1.21 -17.13 -11.68
CA LEU A 208 2.63 -17.03 -11.30
C LEU A 208 3.57 -17.56 -12.39
N LEU A 209 3.20 -18.65 -13.05
CA LEU A 209 3.98 -19.26 -14.14
C LEU A 209 4.06 -18.37 -15.39
N SER A 210 3.15 -17.42 -15.56
CA SER A 210 3.09 -16.51 -16.70
C SER A 210 3.79 -15.17 -16.46
N THR A 211 4.46 -15.00 -15.32
CA THR A 211 5.07 -13.73 -14.90
C THR A 211 6.01 -13.15 -15.95
N SER A 212 6.97 -13.91 -16.45
CA SER A 212 7.95 -13.45 -17.45
C SER A 212 7.30 -13.09 -18.79
N THR A 213 6.32 -13.89 -19.23
CA THR A 213 5.56 -13.63 -20.45
C THR A 213 4.76 -12.32 -20.34
N LEU A 214 4.10 -12.10 -19.19
CA LEU A 214 3.36 -10.87 -18.92
C LEU A 214 4.25 -9.63 -18.92
N ILE A 215 5.40 -9.71 -18.24
CA ILE A 215 6.38 -8.60 -18.23
C ILE A 215 6.81 -8.24 -19.65
N SER A 216 7.22 -9.27 -20.44
CA SER A 216 7.67 -9.06 -21.82
C SER A 216 6.57 -8.45 -22.69
N GLU A 217 5.32 -8.87 -22.53
CA GLU A 217 4.20 -8.32 -23.28
C GLU A 217 3.90 -6.87 -22.90
N LEU A 218 3.90 -6.54 -21.61
CA LEU A 218 3.69 -5.16 -21.16
C LEU A 218 4.84 -4.24 -21.59
N GLN A 219 6.09 -4.71 -21.54
CA GLN A 219 7.24 -3.97 -22.06
C GLN A 219 7.13 -3.75 -23.58
N ARG A 220 6.69 -4.75 -24.35
CA ARG A 220 6.43 -4.61 -25.79
C ARG A 220 5.37 -3.53 -26.10
N ARG A 221 4.38 -3.36 -25.20
CA ARG A 221 3.39 -2.28 -25.27
C ARG A 221 3.93 -0.93 -24.78
N GLY A 222 5.16 -0.87 -24.27
CA GLY A 222 5.84 0.35 -23.85
C GLY A 222 5.86 0.61 -22.34
N ALA A 223 5.55 -0.40 -21.52
CA ALA A 223 5.74 -0.33 -20.08
C ALA A 223 7.23 -0.40 -19.71
N THR A 224 7.63 0.31 -18.67
CA THR A 224 8.98 0.29 -18.10
C THR A 224 8.96 -0.40 -16.74
N LEU A 225 9.86 -1.37 -16.54
CA LEU A 225 10.09 -1.93 -15.22
C LEU A 225 10.67 -0.88 -14.29
N VAL A 226 10.09 -0.73 -13.11
CA VAL A 226 10.53 0.22 -12.08
C VAL A 226 10.62 -0.47 -10.72
N GLY A 227 11.39 0.12 -9.81
CA GLY A 227 11.46 -0.33 -8.42
C GLY A 227 10.50 0.42 -7.50
N THR A 228 10.51 0.02 -6.25
CA THR A 228 9.67 0.60 -5.18
C THR A 228 10.03 2.06 -4.88
N GLU A 229 11.22 2.51 -5.24
CA GLU A 229 11.68 3.90 -5.07
C GLU A 229 10.72 4.89 -5.74
N LEU A 230 10.38 4.67 -7.02
CA LEU A 230 9.43 5.51 -7.74
C LEU A 230 8.03 5.48 -7.12
N TYR A 231 7.53 4.29 -6.78
CA TYR A 231 6.24 4.13 -6.12
C TYR A 231 6.20 4.83 -4.75
N ASN A 232 7.27 4.71 -3.96
CA ASN A 232 7.39 5.38 -2.66
C ASN A 232 7.37 6.90 -2.77
N GLY A 233 8.07 7.48 -3.74
CA GLY A 233 8.02 8.92 -3.99
C GLY A 233 6.59 9.41 -4.26
N LEU A 234 5.89 8.76 -5.20
CA LEU A 234 4.51 9.11 -5.56
C LEU A 234 3.53 8.95 -4.39
N ARG A 235 3.61 7.86 -3.61
CA ARG A 235 2.70 7.66 -2.49
C ARG A 235 2.93 8.65 -1.36
N ILE A 236 4.19 9.07 -1.13
CA ILE A 236 4.53 10.11 -0.13
C ILE A 236 3.93 11.43 -0.55
N GLU A 237 4.10 11.86 -1.80
CA GLU A 237 3.46 13.07 -2.35
C GLU A 237 1.94 13.04 -2.20
N ALA A 238 1.34 11.89 -2.50
CA ALA A 238 -0.11 11.70 -2.39
C ALA A 238 -0.62 11.58 -0.95
N GLY A 239 0.28 11.50 0.04
CA GLY A 239 -0.10 11.27 1.43
C GLY A 239 -0.71 9.87 1.66
N PHE A 240 -0.26 8.89 0.90
CA PHE A 240 -0.77 7.53 0.93
C PHE A 240 0.08 6.65 1.85
N PRO A 241 -0.39 6.35 3.09
CA PRO A 241 0.37 5.55 4.04
C PRO A 241 0.39 4.07 3.68
N LEU A 242 1.48 3.41 4.06
CA LEU A 242 1.60 1.95 4.03
C LEU A 242 1.49 1.38 5.44
N TRP A 243 0.65 0.35 5.59
CA TRP A 243 0.58 -0.42 6.82
C TRP A 243 1.89 -1.18 7.05
N GLY A 244 2.38 -1.14 8.30
CA GLY A 244 3.67 -1.71 8.69
C GLY A 244 4.87 -0.81 8.39
N VAL A 245 4.64 0.39 7.82
CA VAL A 245 5.67 1.42 7.56
C VAL A 245 5.24 2.74 8.21
N ASP A 246 4.12 3.32 7.76
CA ASP A 246 3.62 4.63 8.23
C ASP A 246 2.55 4.51 9.31
N GLY A 247 2.06 3.31 9.55
CA GLY A 247 1.14 2.97 10.63
C GLY A 247 1.24 1.50 10.98
N SER A 248 1.04 1.20 12.24
CA SER A 248 1.23 -0.12 12.87
C SER A 248 0.01 -0.56 13.66
N THR A 249 0.10 -1.69 14.32
CA THR A 249 -0.94 -2.20 15.25
C THR A 249 -1.09 -1.34 16.52
N GLU A 250 -0.20 -0.38 16.76
CA GLU A 250 -0.28 0.55 17.88
C GLU A 250 -1.05 1.83 17.54
N ASP A 251 -1.38 2.04 16.26
CA ASP A 251 -1.96 3.27 15.77
C ASP A 251 -3.47 3.16 15.53
N PHE A 252 -4.17 4.29 15.59
CA PHE A 252 -5.52 4.42 15.08
C PHE A 252 -5.50 4.80 13.59
N PRO A 253 -6.39 4.24 12.77
CA PRO A 253 -6.42 4.57 11.34
C PRO A 253 -6.64 6.06 11.07
N ASN A 254 -7.39 6.75 11.93
CA ASN A 254 -7.63 8.18 11.85
C ASN A 254 -6.35 9.02 12.02
N GLU A 255 -5.40 8.51 12.80
CA GLU A 255 -4.14 9.20 13.14
C GLU A 255 -3.03 8.88 12.14
N ALA A 256 -3.00 7.65 11.66
CA ALA A 256 -1.98 7.18 10.71
C ALA A 256 -2.35 7.39 9.23
N GLY A 257 -3.36 8.23 8.94
CA GLY A 257 -3.72 8.59 7.56
C GLY A 257 -4.55 7.55 6.79
N PHE A 258 -5.10 6.53 7.47
CA PHE A 258 -5.93 5.50 6.85
C PHE A 258 -7.44 5.82 6.91
N THR A 259 -7.82 7.06 7.04
CA THR A 259 -9.23 7.50 7.18
C THR A 259 -10.10 7.06 6.00
N ASN A 260 -9.54 7.02 4.78
CA ASN A 260 -10.23 6.58 3.57
C ASN A 260 -10.47 5.05 3.49
N THR A 261 -9.94 4.29 4.44
CA THR A 261 -10.16 2.84 4.54
C THR A 261 -11.34 2.48 5.46
N ILE A 262 -12.07 3.49 5.96
CA ILE A 262 -13.21 3.35 6.87
C ILE A 262 -14.45 3.98 6.24
N ASN A 263 -15.56 3.26 6.27
CA ASN A 263 -16.87 3.81 5.98
C ASN A 263 -17.59 4.13 7.31
N TYR A 264 -17.65 5.41 7.66
CA TYR A 264 -18.26 5.88 8.91
C TYR A 264 -19.79 5.84 8.89
N SER A 265 -20.40 5.63 7.72
CA SER A 265 -21.86 5.59 7.53
C SER A 265 -22.43 4.18 7.49
N LYS A 266 -21.60 3.14 7.39
CA LYS A 266 -22.06 1.75 7.40
C LYS A 266 -22.54 1.32 8.79
N GLY A 267 -23.23 0.18 8.87
CA GLY A 267 -23.62 -0.45 10.12
C GLY A 267 -22.46 -0.92 10.99
N CYS A 268 -22.75 -1.71 12.02
CA CYS A 268 -21.76 -2.14 13.01
C CYS A 268 -20.58 -2.92 12.40
N PHE A 269 -19.38 -2.59 12.85
CA PHE A 269 -18.16 -3.32 12.57
C PHE A 269 -17.21 -3.31 13.78
N LEU A 270 -16.23 -4.21 13.79
CA LEU A 270 -15.28 -4.35 14.88
C LEU A 270 -14.49 -3.05 15.09
N GLY A 271 -14.41 -2.54 16.32
CA GLY A 271 -13.69 -1.31 16.68
C GLY A 271 -14.40 0.00 16.32
N GLN A 272 -15.62 -0.04 15.75
CA GLN A 272 -16.35 1.13 15.24
C GLN A 272 -16.50 2.26 16.25
N GLU A 273 -16.84 1.96 17.49
CA GLU A 273 -17.15 2.99 18.50
C GLU A 273 -15.97 3.94 18.70
N ILE A 274 -14.76 3.41 18.81
CA ILE A 274 -13.54 4.19 19.06
C ILE A 274 -13.19 5.04 17.86
N VAL A 275 -13.16 4.46 16.65
CA VAL A 275 -12.78 5.20 15.44
C VAL A 275 -13.81 6.28 15.07
N ASN A 276 -15.11 6.02 15.31
CA ASN A 276 -16.17 7.03 15.12
C ASN A 276 -16.02 8.18 16.13
N ARG A 277 -15.69 7.87 17.39
CA ARG A 277 -15.43 8.91 18.40
C ARG A 277 -14.24 9.77 18.00
N ILE A 278 -13.13 9.16 17.56
CA ILE A 278 -11.96 9.91 17.08
C ILE A 278 -12.32 10.76 15.87
N PHE A 279 -13.13 10.25 14.95
CA PHE A 279 -13.60 11.01 13.78
C PHE A 279 -14.42 12.24 14.16
N GLN A 280 -15.29 12.13 15.18
CA GLN A 280 -16.14 13.23 15.66
C GLN A 280 -15.37 14.28 16.47
N VAL A 281 -14.48 13.84 17.36
CA VAL A 281 -13.75 14.74 18.28
C VAL A 281 -12.47 15.30 17.65
N GLY A 282 -11.93 14.60 16.66
CA GLY A 282 -10.61 14.84 16.06
C GLY A 282 -9.53 13.91 16.62
N PRO A 283 -8.57 13.53 15.78
CA PRO A 283 -7.46 12.67 16.19
C PRO A 283 -6.45 13.42 17.06
N ARG A 284 -5.77 12.70 17.95
CA ARG A 284 -4.71 13.25 18.81
C ARG A 284 -3.40 13.48 18.05
N SER A 285 -3.20 12.72 16.98
CA SER A 285 -2.07 12.85 16.06
C SER A 285 -2.57 12.81 14.62
N LYS A 286 -1.75 13.30 13.68
CA LYS A 286 -2.08 13.31 12.25
C LYS A 286 -0.88 12.87 11.44
N LEU A 287 -1.12 12.14 10.37
CA LEU A 287 -0.10 11.94 9.35
C LEU A 287 0.15 13.27 8.64
N MET A 288 1.42 13.69 8.63
CA MET A 288 1.90 14.91 7.98
C MET A 288 2.95 14.56 6.94
N GLY A 289 3.05 15.40 5.91
CA GLY A 289 4.16 15.39 4.98
C GLY A 289 5.35 16.17 5.52
N ILE A 290 6.53 15.85 5.05
CA ILE A 290 7.77 16.59 5.28
C ILE A 290 8.39 16.91 3.93
N ARG A 291 8.76 18.17 3.70
CA ARG A 291 9.57 18.61 2.56
C ARG A 291 11.00 18.85 3.05
N PHE A 292 11.96 18.06 2.55
CA PHE A 292 13.36 18.22 2.91
C PHE A 292 14.03 19.29 2.04
N LEU A 293 14.90 20.08 2.65
CA LEU A 293 15.57 21.21 1.99
C LEU A 293 16.81 20.80 1.19
N ASN A 294 17.39 19.64 1.51
CA ASN A 294 18.63 19.18 0.91
C ASN A 294 18.49 17.77 0.29
N ASN A 295 19.50 17.36 -0.49
CA ASN A 295 19.54 16.05 -1.14
C ASN A 295 20.10 14.93 -0.25
N ASN A 296 20.28 15.18 1.04
CA ASN A 296 20.72 14.18 2.02
C ASN A 296 19.70 14.11 3.17
N PRO A 297 18.48 13.60 2.90
CA PRO A 297 17.43 13.52 3.90
C PRO A 297 17.79 12.50 4.99
N PRO A 298 17.14 12.59 6.16
CA PRO A 298 17.26 11.59 7.22
C PRO A 298 16.76 10.23 6.74
N GLN A 299 17.21 9.17 7.40
CA GLN A 299 16.73 7.82 7.12
C GLN A 299 15.38 7.58 7.82
N PRO A 300 14.50 6.70 7.27
CA PRO A 300 13.32 6.22 7.98
C PRO A 300 13.69 5.69 9.38
N GLY A 301 12.88 5.99 10.37
CA GLY A 301 13.13 5.70 11.80
C GLY A 301 13.98 6.75 12.52
N GLN A 302 14.52 7.75 11.83
CA GLN A 302 15.31 8.81 12.47
C GLN A 302 14.40 9.81 13.19
N ALA A 303 14.85 10.21 14.39
CA ALA A 303 14.17 11.21 15.20
C ALA A 303 14.46 12.62 14.72
N LEU A 304 13.40 13.38 14.50
CA LEU A 304 13.42 14.80 14.12
C LEU A 304 12.83 15.65 15.25
N VAL A 305 13.34 16.87 15.38
CA VAL A 305 12.87 17.83 16.37
C VAL A 305 12.13 18.95 15.65
N LEU A 306 10.90 19.19 16.06
CA LEU A 306 10.16 20.39 15.65
C LEU A 306 10.71 21.61 16.39
N GLU A 307 10.68 22.75 15.74
CA GLU A 307 11.04 24.03 16.33
C GLU A 307 10.36 24.19 17.70
N ASP A 308 11.16 24.40 18.77
CA ASP A 308 10.75 24.53 20.18
C ASP A 308 9.96 23.33 20.75
N GLY A 309 10.10 22.13 20.19
CA GLY A 309 9.11 21.15 20.46
C GLY A 309 9.50 19.68 20.54
N PRO A 310 8.48 18.83 20.50
CA PRO A 310 8.62 17.42 20.68
C PRO A 310 9.36 16.75 19.51
N VAL A 311 9.91 15.60 19.84
CA VAL A 311 10.54 14.69 18.87
C VAL A 311 9.46 13.92 18.14
N ILE A 312 9.59 13.83 16.82
CA ILE A 312 8.80 12.96 15.95
C ILE A 312 9.74 11.99 15.23
N GLU A 313 9.20 10.88 14.77
CA GLU A 313 9.94 9.91 13.97
C GLU A 313 9.46 9.98 12.51
N VAL A 314 10.40 10.09 11.57
CA VAL A 314 10.06 10.00 10.15
C VAL A 314 9.88 8.53 9.76
N SER A 315 8.70 8.17 9.26
CA SER A 315 8.37 6.79 8.90
C SER A 315 8.78 6.42 7.47
N SER A 316 8.65 7.36 6.56
CA SER A 316 8.99 7.19 5.14
C SER A 316 9.77 8.37 4.62
N VAL A 317 10.75 8.10 3.76
CA VAL A 317 11.54 9.11 3.05
C VAL A 317 11.85 8.61 1.65
N GLU A 318 11.59 9.42 0.63
CA GLU A 318 11.95 9.10 -0.74
C GLU A 318 11.99 10.35 -1.63
N TRP A 319 12.63 10.25 -2.80
CA TRP A 319 12.56 11.27 -3.84
C TRP A 319 11.15 11.35 -4.42
N CYS A 320 10.55 12.53 -4.35
CA CYS A 320 9.22 12.85 -4.84
C CYS A 320 9.29 13.38 -6.28
N PRO A 321 8.88 12.60 -7.29
CA PRO A 321 9.19 12.90 -8.70
C PRO A 321 8.46 14.13 -9.23
N ASN A 322 7.24 14.43 -8.76
CA ASN A 322 6.49 15.60 -9.22
C ASN A 322 6.95 16.88 -8.51
N GLU A 323 7.31 16.78 -7.23
CA GLU A 323 7.76 17.91 -6.41
C GLU A 323 9.25 18.23 -6.60
N LYS A 324 10.05 17.31 -7.20
CA LYS A 324 11.49 17.44 -7.44
C LYS A 324 12.31 17.71 -6.17
N LEU A 325 11.92 17.05 -5.07
CA LEU A 325 12.58 17.13 -3.77
C LEU A 325 12.47 15.77 -3.03
N PHE A 326 13.24 15.62 -1.97
CA PHE A 326 13.00 14.52 -1.02
C PHE A 326 11.83 14.88 -0.12
N GLY A 327 10.86 13.96 -0.05
CA GLY A 327 9.71 14.05 0.85
C GLY A 327 9.73 12.96 1.91
N GLY A 328 8.97 13.17 2.97
CA GLY A 328 8.79 12.17 4.03
C GLY A 328 7.38 12.18 4.59
N LEU A 329 7.08 11.16 5.38
CA LEU A 329 5.85 11.06 6.18
C LEU A 329 6.21 10.89 7.66
N ALA A 330 5.41 11.48 8.54
CA ALA A 330 5.49 11.30 9.99
C ALA A 330 4.13 11.45 10.64
N ILE A 331 3.89 10.72 11.73
CA ILE A 331 2.73 10.94 12.61
C ILE A 331 3.12 12.05 13.61
N VAL A 332 2.38 13.15 13.59
CA VAL A 332 2.66 14.34 14.37
C VAL A 332 1.51 14.62 15.33
N PRO A 333 1.76 14.92 16.62
CA PRO A 333 0.71 15.30 17.55
C PRO A 333 -0.11 16.49 17.03
N SER A 334 -1.45 16.40 17.09
CA SER A 334 -2.35 17.37 16.46
C SER A 334 -2.14 18.83 16.88
N PRO A 335 -1.80 19.16 18.15
CA PRO A 335 -1.58 20.54 18.57
C PRO A 335 -0.36 21.23 17.92
N ILE A 336 0.54 20.45 17.31
CA ILE A 336 1.77 20.95 16.69
C ILE A 336 1.88 20.53 15.21
N ALA A 337 0.84 19.94 14.64
CA ALA A 337 0.78 19.49 13.26
C ALA A 337 0.41 20.65 12.30
N ASP A 338 1.13 21.77 12.41
CA ASP A 338 0.94 22.93 11.57
C ASP A 338 1.91 22.94 10.40
N PRO A 339 1.45 23.15 9.16
CA PRO A 339 2.31 23.27 7.99
C PRO A 339 3.27 24.46 8.12
N GLY A 340 4.47 24.31 7.60
CA GLY A 340 5.52 25.33 7.62
C GLY A 340 6.43 25.29 8.84
N ARG A 341 6.15 24.46 9.85
CA ARG A 341 7.05 24.31 11.01
C ARG A 341 8.36 23.66 10.59
N ALA A 342 9.46 24.27 11.02
CA ALA A 342 10.81 23.83 10.73
C ALA A 342 11.16 22.54 11.51
N LEU A 343 12.00 21.74 10.89
CA LEU A 343 12.49 20.46 11.41
C LEU A 343 14.02 20.45 11.43
N THR A 344 14.58 19.94 12.53
CA THR A 344 16.01 19.70 12.70
C THR A 344 16.25 18.24 13.06
N VAL A 345 17.47 17.73 12.90
CA VAL A 345 17.83 16.40 13.39
C VAL A 345 18.07 16.45 14.90
N LEU A 346 17.62 15.43 15.61
CA LEU A 346 17.90 15.31 17.04
C LEU A 346 19.42 15.26 17.27
N GLY A 347 19.94 16.21 18.06
CA GLY A 347 21.37 16.38 18.30
C GLY A 347 22.09 17.37 17.39
N ALA A 348 21.42 17.92 16.37
CA ALA A 348 21.90 18.98 15.48
C ALA A 348 20.87 20.13 15.35
N PRO A 349 20.55 20.86 16.42
CA PRO A 349 19.42 21.80 16.46
C PRO A 349 19.60 23.06 15.60
N ASN A 350 20.80 23.33 15.13
CA ASN A 350 21.13 24.57 14.40
C ASN A 350 21.00 24.40 12.87
N GLU A 351 20.66 23.23 12.38
CA GLU A 351 20.54 22.94 10.95
C GLU A 351 19.09 22.55 10.62
N GLU A 352 18.37 23.47 10.01
CA GLU A 352 17.05 23.18 9.46
C GLU A 352 17.19 22.23 8.27
N ILE A 353 16.52 21.10 8.34
CA ILE A 353 16.58 20.07 7.30
C ILE A 353 15.31 19.99 6.45
N GLY A 354 14.22 20.61 6.90
CA GLY A 354 12.93 20.53 6.22
C GLY A 354 11.80 21.18 6.98
N THR A 355 10.62 21.11 6.40
CA THR A 355 9.39 21.66 6.99
C THR A 355 8.23 20.70 6.92
N LEU A 356 7.32 20.75 7.89
CA LEU A 356 6.04 20.05 7.82
C LEU A 356 5.17 20.62 6.70
N CYS A 357 4.42 19.75 6.01
CA CYS A 357 3.44 20.16 5.01
C CYS A 357 2.15 19.36 5.11
N LYS A 358 1.09 19.90 4.51
CA LYS A 358 -0.18 19.18 4.34
C LYS A 358 -0.02 18.02 3.34
N LEU A 359 -0.90 17.04 3.45
CA LEU A 359 -1.05 15.94 2.51
C LEU A 359 -2.39 16.05 1.78
N PRO A 360 -2.44 15.72 0.47
CA PRO A 360 -1.30 15.48 -0.41
C PRO A 360 -0.39 16.71 -0.52
N PHE A 361 0.86 16.52 -0.98
CA PHE A 361 1.73 17.65 -1.28
C PHE A 361 1.03 18.53 -2.31
N SER A 362 0.79 19.78 -1.98
CA SER A 362 0.31 20.76 -2.94
C SER A 362 1.51 21.52 -3.49
N SER A 363 1.61 21.64 -4.81
CA SER A 363 2.50 22.65 -5.39
C SER A 363 2.19 23.98 -4.69
N GLN A 364 3.22 24.58 -4.09
CA GLN A 364 3.11 25.96 -3.65
C GLN A 364 2.93 26.79 -4.93
N THR A 365 1.67 27.18 -5.21
CA THR A 365 1.37 28.26 -6.17
C THR A 365 1.75 29.60 -5.56
#